data_c063e75ebbe2da97dc1bc547abba5e04
#
_entry.id   c063e75ebbe2da97dc1bc547abba5e04
#
_cell.length_a   1.000
_cell.length_b   1.000
_cell.length_c   1.000
_cell.angle_alpha   90.00
_cell.angle_beta   90.00
_cell.angle_gamma   90.00
#
_symmetry.space_group_name_H-M   'P 1'
#
loop_
_entity.id
_entity.type
_entity.pdbx_description
1 polymer ?
#
loop_
_entity_poly.entity_id
_entity_poly.type
_entity_poly.pdbx_seq_one_letter_code
_entity_poly.pdbx_strand_id
1 'polypeptide(L)'
;YDTGVGMCRPMYYDYPEDERAYTYSRQYMFGDNILVAPIGAPMENGVSDVKVWLPAGNDWYEWHTGTLLNGGQELIRQFSIEEYPIYVKAGAVIPMYGKEVNSLDDNPKKQIIGIFPGAAGEFSIYEDAGNDQRYVAEYATTRVTSQLENRIQRIKIAPREGHYRGMNHSKDYLVRLYGAEMP
;
A
#
# COMPACT_ATOMS: atom_id res chain seq x y z
N TYR A 1 -13.70 -9.08 0.04
CA TYR A 1 -14.84 -9.86 0.49
C TYR A 1 -16.09 -8.97 0.61
N ASP A 2 -16.08 -7.94 1.46
CA ASP A 2 -17.26 -7.13 1.77
C ASP A 2 -17.79 -6.32 0.57
N THR A 3 -16.90 -5.85 -0.28
CA THR A 3 -17.25 -5.03 -1.44
C THR A 3 -17.35 -5.82 -2.75
N GLY A 4 -16.82 -7.04 -2.79
CA GLY A 4 -16.68 -7.82 -4.02
C GLY A 4 -15.66 -7.25 -5.02
N VAL A 5 -14.97 -6.17 -4.68
CA VAL A 5 -13.96 -5.54 -5.55
C VAL A 5 -12.67 -6.38 -5.56
N GLY A 6 -12.16 -6.68 -6.74
CA GLY A 6 -10.91 -7.43 -6.90
C GLY A 6 -9.72 -6.68 -6.33
N MET A 7 -8.78 -7.41 -5.70
CA MET A 7 -7.57 -6.82 -5.15
C MET A 7 -6.62 -6.34 -6.26
N CYS A 8 -6.46 -7.13 -7.32
CA CYS A 8 -5.71 -6.75 -8.52
C CYS A 8 -6.69 -6.29 -9.59
N ARG A 9 -6.60 -5.03 -10.02
CA ARG A 9 -7.52 -4.44 -11.00
C ARG A 9 -6.73 -3.79 -12.14
N PRO A 10 -7.09 -4.06 -13.40
CA PRO A 10 -6.54 -3.30 -14.52
C PRO A 10 -6.84 -1.81 -14.36
N MET A 11 -5.97 -0.95 -14.89
CA MET A 11 -6.09 0.51 -14.73
C MET A 11 -7.44 1.07 -15.18
N TYR A 12 -8.04 0.51 -16.24
CA TYR A 12 -9.33 0.95 -16.77
C TYR A 12 -10.52 0.71 -15.81
N TYR A 13 -10.33 -0.10 -14.78
CA TYR A 13 -11.36 -0.33 -13.77
C TYR A 13 -11.55 0.90 -12.87
N ASP A 14 -10.44 1.53 -12.50
CA ASP A 14 -10.44 2.72 -11.63
C ASP A 14 -10.40 4.04 -12.43
N TYR A 15 -9.94 3.99 -13.71
CA TYR A 15 -9.78 5.16 -14.58
C TYR A 15 -10.38 4.93 -15.97
N PRO A 16 -11.69 4.60 -16.08
CA PRO A 16 -12.31 4.18 -17.35
C PRO A 16 -12.33 5.29 -18.41
N GLU A 17 -12.31 6.56 -18.00
CA GLU A 17 -12.39 7.71 -18.90
C GLU A 17 -11.02 8.16 -19.43
N ASP A 18 -9.91 7.55 -18.98
CA ASP A 18 -8.57 7.90 -19.41
C ASP A 18 -8.02 6.85 -20.40
N GLU A 19 -7.76 7.26 -21.65
CA GLU A 19 -7.22 6.40 -22.71
C GLU A 19 -5.91 5.71 -22.32
N ARG A 20 -5.13 6.32 -21.42
CA ARG A 20 -3.90 5.73 -20.89
C ARG A 20 -4.15 4.46 -20.09
N ALA A 21 -5.31 4.35 -19.45
CA ALA A 21 -5.69 3.15 -18.71
C ALA A 21 -5.75 1.90 -19.60
N TYR A 22 -6.02 2.07 -20.88
CA TYR A 22 -6.06 1.01 -21.90
C TYR A 22 -4.69 0.81 -22.56
N THR A 23 -3.92 1.88 -22.72
CA THR A 23 -2.57 1.85 -23.32
C THR A 23 -1.54 1.21 -22.39
N TYR A 24 -1.60 1.53 -21.10
CA TYR A 24 -0.72 0.97 -20.06
C TYR A 24 -1.27 -0.36 -19.51
N SER A 25 -1.61 -1.28 -20.40
CA SER A 25 -2.32 -2.54 -20.10
C SER A 25 -1.60 -3.50 -19.15
N ARG A 26 -0.29 -3.30 -18.92
CA ARG A 26 0.49 -4.09 -17.95
C ARG A 26 0.43 -3.51 -16.54
N GLN A 27 0.10 -2.22 -16.39
CA GLN A 27 -0.08 -1.62 -15.07
C GLN A 27 -1.39 -2.07 -14.44
N TYR A 28 -1.39 -2.16 -13.14
CA TYR A 28 -2.59 -2.49 -12.38
C TYR A 28 -2.58 -1.85 -11.00
N MET A 29 -3.76 -1.67 -10.43
CA MET A 29 -3.94 -1.33 -9.03
C MET A 29 -3.92 -2.60 -8.18
N PHE A 30 -3.16 -2.57 -7.09
CA PHE A 30 -3.18 -3.58 -6.04
C PHE A 30 -3.82 -2.95 -4.78
N GLY A 31 -5.06 -3.33 -4.50
CA GLY A 31 -5.90 -2.57 -3.57
C GLY A 31 -6.16 -1.15 -4.09
N ASP A 32 -6.51 -0.24 -3.20
CA ASP A 32 -6.93 1.11 -3.57
C ASP A 32 -5.77 2.11 -3.69
N ASN A 33 -4.62 1.77 -3.13
CA ASN A 33 -3.54 2.73 -2.92
C ASN A 33 -2.22 2.38 -3.59
N ILE A 34 -2.08 1.18 -4.15
CA ILE A 34 -0.81 0.73 -4.73
C ILE A 34 -0.98 0.53 -6.24
N LEU A 35 -0.12 1.14 -7.01
CA LEU A 35 0.02 0.94 -8.44
C LEU A 35 1.29 0.12 -8.70
N VAL A 36 1.16 -0.91 -9.53
CA VAL A 36 2.27 -1.77 -9.95
C VAL A 36 2.43 -1.67 -11.46
N ALA A 37 3.67 -1.45 -11.91
CA ALA A 37 4.02 -1.38 -13.32
C ALA A 37 5.07 -2.46 -13.66
N PRO A 38 4.67 -3.73 -13.93
CA PRO A 38 5.59 -4.84 -14.10
C PRO A 38 6.62 -4.61 -15.20
N ILE A 39 7.87 -5.02 -14.94
CA ILE A 39 8.94 -5.01 -15.91
C ILE A 39 8.64 -6.06 -16.98
N GLY A 40 8.44 -5.63 -18.21
CA GLY A 40 8.11 -6.52 -19.33
C GLY A 40 9.09 -6.45 -20.50
N ALA A 41 10.19 -5.74 -20.34
CA ALA A 41 11.28 -5.66 -21.31
C ALA A 41 12.54 -6.38 -20.80
N PRO A 42 13.35 -6.95 -21.68
CA PRO A 42 14.64 -7.49 -21.30
C PRO A 42 15.53 -6.41 -20.66
N MET A 43 16.42 -6.87 -19.78
CA MET A 43 17.42 -6.02 -19.17
C MET A 43 18.54 -5.72 -20.17
N GLU A 44 18.95 -4.46 -20.26
CA GLU A 44 20.11 -4.01 -21.00
C GLU A 44 21.05 -3.22 -20.06
N ASN A 45 22.33 -3.56 -20.09
CA ASN A 45 23.34 -2.95 -19.21
C ASN A 45 22.99 -2.96 -17.72
N GLY A 46 22.32 -4.01 -17.24
CA GLY A 46 21.97 -4.17 -15.83
C GLY A 46 20.66 -3.51 -15.37
N VAL A 47 19.94 -2.87 -16.29
CA VAL A 47 18.64 -2.23 -16.00
C VAL A 47 17.61 -2.49 -17.08
N SER A 48 16.34 -2.37 -16.74
CA SER A 48 15.22 -2.37 -17.67
C SER A 48 14.48 -1.04 -17.64
N ASP A 49 14.22 -0.48 -18.82
CA ASP A 49 13.37 0.71 -18.95
C ASP A 49 11.89 0.34 -18.82
N VAL A 50 11.20 1.01 -17.94
CA VAL A 50 9.76 0.83 -17.73
C VAL A 50 9.04 2.14 -17.96
N LYS A 51 8.07 2.12 -18.87
CA LYS A 51 7.12 3.22 -19.03
C LYS A 51 6.07 3.13 -17.95
N VAL A 52 5.89 4.20 -17.21
CA VAL A 52 4.93 4.29 -16.12
C VAL A 52 4.00 5.46 -16.35
N TRP A 53 2.72 5.24 -16.18
CA TRP A 53 1.71 6.28 -16.10
C TRP A 53 1.23 6.41 -14.67
N LEU A 54 1.38 7.59 -14.08
CA LEU A 54 0.85 7.94 -12.77
C LEU A 54 -0.45 8.74 -12.97
N PRO A 55 -1.62 8.19 -12.63
CA PRO A 55 -2.89 8.88 -12.81
C PRO A 55 -2.98 10.20 -12.06
N ALA A 56 -3.71 11.16 -12.65
CA ALA A 56 -4.00 12.45 -12.03
C ALA A 56 -4.93 12.31 -10.81
N GLY A 57 -5.00 13.38 -10.00
CA GLY A 57 -5.84 13.45 -8.82
C GLY A 57 -5.16 13.03 -7.51
N ASN A 58 -3.99 12.42 -7.60
CA ASN A 58 -3.12 12.10 -6.46
C ASN A 58 -1.67 12.30 -6.85
N ASP A 59 -0.81 12.56 -5.87
CA ASP A 59 0.63 12.37 -5.98
C ASP A 59 0.99 10.94 -5.57
N TRP A 60 2.16 10.48 -5.98
CA TRP A 60 2.58 9.09 -5.84
C TRP A 60 3.98 8.98 -5.27
N TYR A 61 4.15 8.14 -4.29
CA TYR A 61 5.47 7.77 -3.78
C TYR A 61 6.01 6.56 -4.54
N GLU A 62 7.20 6.69 -5.08
CA GLU A 62 7.95 5.53 -5.55
C GLU A 62 8.41 4.73 -4.32
N TRP A 63 7.97 3.48 -4.19
CA TRP A 63 8.11 2.70 -2.95
C TRP A 63 9.56 2.58 -2.46
N HIS A 64 10.49 2.25 -3.36
CA HIS A 64 11.87 1.93 -2.99
C HIS A 64 12.68 3.16 -2.61
N THR A 65 12.47 4.27 -3.28
CA THR A 65 13.24 5.50 -3.09
C THR A 65 12.57 6.45 -2.08
N GLY A 66 11.27 6.30 -1.86
CA GLY A 66 10.47 7.27 -1.09
C GLY A 66 10.27 8.60 -1.83
N THR A 67 10.64 8.69 -3.12
CA THR A 67 10.50 9.90 -3.91
C THR A 67 9.04 10.21 -4.18
N LEU A 68 8.60 11.43 -3.89
CA LEU A 68 7.27 11.93 -4.25
C LEU A 68 7.26 12.40 -5.70
N LEU A 69 6.32 11.88 -6.48
CA LEU A 69 6.11 12.19 -7.88
C LEU A 69 4.70 12.75 -8.08
N ASN A 70 4.57 13.77 -8.91
CA ASN A 70 3.25 14.30 -9.23
C ASN A 70 2.41 13.30 -10.03
N GLY A 71 1.11 13.29 -9.79
CA GLY A 71 0.19 12.57 -10.67
C GLY A 71 -0.04 13.28 -12.02
N GLY A 72 -0.75 12.60 -12.91
CA GLY A 72 -1.10 13.11 -14.23
C GLY A 72 0.06 13.07 -15.25
N GLN A 73 1.11 12.30 -14.99
CA GLN A 73 2.29 12.23 -15.86
C GLN A 73 2.61 10.82 -16.32
N GLU A 74 3.38 10.78 -17.41
CA GLU A 74 4.02 9.59 -17.93
C GLU A 74 5.54 9.77 -17.79
N LEU A 75 6.23 8.71 -17.37
CA LEU A 75 7.67 8.73 -17.16
C LEU A 75 8.31 7.42 -17.59
N ILE A 76 9.60 7.46 -17.85
CA ILE A 76 10.42 6.27 -18.05
C ILE A 76 11.34 6.17 -16.84
N ARG A 77 11.33 5.00 -16.20
CA ARG A 77 12.16 4.70 -15.04
C ARG A 77 13.00 3.46 -15.31
N GLN A 78 14.20 3.44 -14.77
CA GLN A 78 15.13 2.32 -14.88
C GLN A 78 15.11 1.51 -13.57
N PHE A 79 15.00 0.20 -13.71
CA PHE A 79 14.98 -0.72 -12.58
C PHE A 79 16.00 -1.83 -12.80
N SER A 80 16.75 -2.15 -11.75
CA SER A 80 17.59 -3.34 -11.69
C SER A 80 16.76 -4.59 -11.44
N ILE A 81 17.38 -5.78 -11.50
CA ILE A 81 16.67 -7.05 -11.25
C ILE A 81 16.15 -7.19 -9.81
N GLU A 82 16.73 -6.45 -8.87
CA GLU A 82 16.34 -6.48 -7.46
C GLU A 82 15.21 -5.49 -7.13
N GLU A 83 14.84 -4.66 -8.10
CA GLU A 83 13.82 -3.63 -7.96
C GLU A 83 12.58 -3.98 -8.76
N TYR A 84 11.45 -3.45 -8.34
CA TYR A 84 10.18 -3.55 -9.07
C TYR A 84 9.39 -2.26 -8.93
N PRO A 85 8.74 -1.83 -10.02
CA PRO A 85 8.03 -0.56 -10.05
C PRO A 85 6.74 -0.63 -9.23
N ILE A 86 6.79 -0.10 -8.01
CA ILE A 86 5.64 0.07 -7.14
C ILE A 86 5.53 1.54 -6.77
N TYR A 87 4.31 2.06 -6.90
CA TYR A 87 3.96 3.43 -6.54
C TYR A 87 2.78 3.43 -5.58
N VAL A 88 2.83 4.29 -4.57
CA VAL A 88 1.80 4.38 -3.53
C VAL A 88 1.22 5.78 -3.52
N LYS A 89 -0.10 5.88 -3.48
CA LYS A 89 -0.78 7.17 -3.39
C LYS A 89 -0.34 7.95 -2.15
N ALA A 90 -0.09 9.24 -2.30
CA ALA A 90 0.04 10.14 -1.17
C ALA A 90 -1.23 10.10 -0.31
N GLY A 91 -1.07 10.06 1.00
CA GLY A 91 -2.14 9.83 1.96
C GLY A 91 -2.33 8.37 2.38
N ALA A 92 -1.75 7.41 1.66
CA ALA A 92 -1.95 5.99 1.97
C ALA A 92 -1.42 5.59 3.35
N VAL A 93 -2.16 4.69 3.99
CA VAL A 93 -1.78 3.96 5.19
C VAL A 93 -1.70 2.49 4.81
N ILE A 94 -0.50 1.90 4.84
CA ILE A 94 -0.25 0.53 4.39
C ILE A 94 0.24 -0.32 5.56
N PRO A 95 -0.58 -1.23 6.09
CA PRO A 95 -0.12 -2.19 7.08
C PRO A 95 0.76 -3.27 6.41
N MET A 96 1.86 -3.60 7.06
CA MET A 96 2.85 -4.56 6.58
C MET A 96 3.35 -5.42 7.73
N TYR A 97 4.01 -6.52 7.39
CA TYR A 97 4.79 -7.29 8.32
C TYR A 97 6.28 -7.22 7.99
N GLY A 98 7.12 -7.46 8.98
CA GLY A 98 8.56 -7.53 8.80
C GLY A 98 8.99 -8.84 8.10
N LYS A 99 10.26 -8.90 7.69
CA LYS A 99 10.85 -10.05 6.99
C LYS A 99 10.88 -11.32 7.87
N GLU A 100 10.73 -11.18 9.17
CA GLU A 100 10.69 -12.27 10.13
C GLU A 100 9.37 -13.05 10.13
N VAL A 101 8.32 -12.51 9.51
CA VAL A 101 7.01 -13.15 9.43
C VAL A 101 6.95 -13.99 8.16
N ASN A 102 6.90 -15.30 8.33
CA ASN A 102 6.82 -16.25 7.21
C ASN A 102 5.38 -16.67 6.91
N SER A 103 4.51 -16.64 7.91
CA SER A 103 3.08 -16.97 7.78
C SER A 103 2.24 -16.07 8.69
N LEU A 104 1.02 -15.75 8.24
CA LEU A 104 0.04 -15.06 9.09
C LEU A 104 -0.49 -15.95 10.20
N ASP A 105 -0.40 -17.28 10.04
CA ASP A 105 -0.75 -18.25 11.08
C ASP A 105 0.15 -18.12 12.33
N ASP A 106 1.33 -17.53 12.19
CA ASP A 106 2.23 -17.24 13.32
C ASP A 106 1.67 -16.20 14.29
N ASN A 107 0.57 -15.54 13.92
CA ASN A 107 -0.08 -14.47 14.69
C ASN A 107 0.91 -13.43 15.20
N PRO A 108 1.61 -12.71 14.31
CA PRO A 108 2.74 -11.86 14.67
C PRO A 108 2.29 -10.68 15.54
N LYS A 109 3.01 -10.47 16.66
CA LYS A 109 2.74 -9.38 17.60
C LYS A 109 3.17 -8.01 17.06
N LYS A 110 4.17 -7.98 16.18
CA LYS A 110 4.71 -6.74 15.62
C LYS A 110 4.17 -6.50 14.22
N GLN A 111 3.68 -5.30 13.98
CA GLN A 111 3.20 -4.87 12.67
C GLN A 111 3.82 -3.53 12.29
N ILE A 112 4.13 -3.36 11.00
CA ILE A 112 4.64 -2.11 10.45
C ILE A 112 3.47 -1.35 9.83
N ILE A 113 3.37 -0.07 10.13
CA ILE A 113 2.42 0.85 9.50
C ILE A 113 3.18 1.83 8.64
N GLY A 114 3.14 1.62 7.33
CA GLY A 114 3.69 2.55 6.35
C GLY A 114 2.76 3.74 6.16
N ILE A 115 3.28 4.93 6.32
CA ILE A 115 2.58 6.21 6.11
C ILE A 115 3.22 6.92 4.94
N PHE A 116 2.40 7.29 3.98
CA PHE A 116 2.78 8.04 2.77
C PHE A 116 2.13 9.43 2.84
N PRO A 117 2.82 10.47 3.34
CA PRO A 117 2.22 11.79 3.58
C PRO A 117 1.67 12.46 2.32
N GLY A 118 0.99 13.61 2.47
CA GLY A 118 0.53 14.47 1.37
C GLY A 118 -0.98 14.60 1.26
N ALA A 119 -1.74 13.62 1.76
CA ALA A 119 -3.19 13.70 1.89
C ALA A 119 -3.65 13.00 3.19
N ALA A 120 -4.91 13.19 3.54
CA ALA A 120 -5.53 12.42 4.60
C ALA A 120 -5.75 10.97 4.13
N GLY A 121 -5.53 10.03 5.04
CA GLY A 121 -5.75 8.63 4.76
C GLY A 121 -6.13 7.83 5.98
N GLU A 122 -6.72 6.68 5.75
CA GLU A 122 -7.08 5.75 6.80
C GLU A 122 -7.01 4.31 6.32
N PHE A 123 -6.85 3.41 7.25
CA PHE A 123 -6.93 1.98 7.03
C PHE A 123 -7.50 1.28 8.27
N SER A 124 -8.39 0.31 8.07
CA SER A 124 -8.88 -0.56 9.12
C SER A 124 -8.17 -1.90 9.03
N ILE A 125 -7.27 -2.17 9.96
CA ILE A 125 -6.57 -3.45 10.05
C ILE A 125 -7.56 -4.46 10.59
N TYR A 126 -7.80 -5.53 9.83
CA TYR A 126 -8.64 -6.64 10.20
C TYR A 126 -7.79 -7.82 10.67
N GLU A 127 -8.24 -8.51 11.70
CA GLU A 127 -7.58 -9.68 12.29
C GLU A 127 -8.62 -10.71 12.72
N ASP A 128 -8.36 -11.98 12.45
CA ASP A 128 -9.17 -13.12 12.89
C ASP A 128 -8.28 -14.34 13.24
N ALA A 129 -8.87 -15.48 13.50
CA ALA A 129 -8.13 -16.71 13.78
C ALA A 129 -7.49 -17.37 12.55
N GLY A 130 -7.71 -16.87 11.34
CA GLY A 130 -7.04 -17.21 10.08
C GLY A 130 -7.65 -18.39 9.32
N ASN A 131 -8.00 -19.48 9.95
CA ASN A 131 -8.28 -20.74 9.26
C ASN A 131 -9.63 -21.41 9.61
N ASP A 132 -10.58 -20.64 10.12
CA ASP A 132 -11.91 -21.16 10.40
C ASP A 132 -13.04 -20.23 9.91
N GLN A 133 -14.29 -20.68 9.96
CA GLN A 133 -15.44 -19.92 9.47
C GLN A 133 -16.01 -18.94 10.51
N ARG A 134 -15.39 -18.81 11.70
CA ARG A 134 -15.87 -17.91 12.75
C ARG A 134 -15.56 -16.45 12.48
N TYR A 135 -14.76 -16.15 11.47
CA TYR A 135 -14.42 -14.79 11.04
C TYR A 135 -15.65 -13.87 10.84
N VAL A 136 -16.83 -14.43 10.62
CA VAL A 136 -18.08 -13.67 10.49
C VAL A 136 -18.48 -12.99 11.80
N ALA A 137 -18.14 -13.59 12.95
CA ALA A 137 -18.53 -13.10 14.27
C ALA A 137 -17.34 -12.88 15.23
N GLU A 138 -16.22 -13.56 14.98
CA GLU A 138 -15.02 -13.49 15.81
C GLU A 138 -13.87 -12.84 15.04
N TYR A 139 -13.78 -11.54 15.11
CA TYR A 139 -12.70 -10.75 14.51
C TYR A 139 -12.38 -9.51 15.35
N ALA A 140 -11.29 -8.89 15.08
CA ALA A 140 -10.91 -7.60 15.66
C ALA A 140 -10.49 -6.62 14.57
N THR A 141 -10.71 -5.33 14.81
CA THR A 141 -10.30 -4.27 13.93
C THR A 141 -9.48 -3.20 14.66
N THR A 142 -8.49 -2.62 13.97
CA THR A 142 -7.73 -1.49 14.46
C THR A 142 -7.73 -0.40 13.39
N ARG A 143 -8.37 0.72 13.66
CA ARG A 143 -8.40 1.86 12.73
C ARG A 143 -7.14 2.69 12.88
N VAL A 144 -6.47 2.95 11.77
CA VAL A 144 -5.32 3.83 11.67
C VAL A 144 -5.68 4.99 10.78
N THR A 145 -5.45 6.22 11.25
CA THR A 145 -5.66 7.46 10.47
C THR A 145 -4.38 8.25 10.39
N SER A 146 -4.19 8.93 9.26
CA SER A 146 -3.04 9.78 9.00
C SER A 146 -3.52 11.08 8.37
N GLN A 147 -3.15 12.23 8.94
CA GLN A 147 -3.58 13.55 8.50
C GLN A 147 -2.42 14.54 8.56
N LEU A 148 -2.28 15.37 7.53
CA LEU A 148 -1.30 16.45 7.51
C LEU A 148 -2.01 17.77 7.85
N GLU A 149 -1.72 18.34 9.01
CA GLU A 149 -2.27 19.61 9.49
C GLU A 149 -1.13 20.57 9.86
N ASN A 150 -1.09 21.74 9.25
CA ASN A 150 -0.08 22.78 9.56
C ASN A 150 1.38 22.24 9.51
N ARG A 151 1.70 21.41 8.53
CA ARG A 151 3.00 20.71 8.37
C ARG A 151 3.30 19.68 9.47
N ILE A 152 2.32 19.31 10.28
CA ILE A 152 2.46 18.27 11.29
C ILE A 152 1.70 17.03 10.79
N GLN A 153 2.41 15.92 10.62
CA GLN A 153 1.79 14.63 10.29
C GLN A 153 1.25 14.00 11.59
N ARG A 154 -0.07 13.99 11.71
CA ARG A 154 -0.76 13.37 12.85
C ARG A 154 -1.18 11.97 12.50
N ILE A 155 -0.67 11.00 13.23
CA ILE A 155 -1.00 9.58 13.06
C ILE A 155 -1.71 9.12 14.33
N LYS A 156 -2.88 8.52 14.18
CA LYS A 156 -3.65 7.95 15.29
C LYS A 156 -3.90 6.48 15.01
N ILE A 157 -3.49 5.63 15.94
CA ILE A 157 -3.84 4.22 16.01
C ILE A 157 -4.89 4.08 17.10
N ALA A 158 -6.10 3.73 16.71
CA ALA A 158 -7.21 3.57 17.65
C ALA A 158 -7.04 2.30 18.50
N PRO A 159 -7.68 2.20 19.66
CA PRO A 159 -7.77 0.94 20.37
C PRO A 159 -8.36 -0.15 19.47
N ARG A 160 -7.88 -1.36 19.65
CA ARG A 160 -8.41 -2.52 18.93
C ARG A 160 -9.83 -2.83 19.45
N GLU A 161 -10.75 -3.03 18.53
CA GLU A 161 -12.15 -3.34 18.77
C GLU A 161 -12.45 -4.78 18.32
N GLY A 162 -13.25 -5.51 19.10
CA GLY A 162 -13.59 -6.90 18.82
C GLY A 162 -12.65 -7.91 19.49
N HIS A 163 -12.89 -9.18 19.22
CA HIS A 163 -12.13 -10.29 19.79
C HIS A 163 -12.24 -11.53 18.91
N TYR A 164 -11.18 -12.33 18.86
CA TYR A 164 -11.16 -13.64 18.22
C TYR A 164 -10.31 -14.63 19.02
N ARG A 165 -10.53 -15.90 18.83
CA ARG A 165 -9.79 -16.95 19.52
C ARG A 165 -8.29 -16.91 19.16
N GLY A 166 -7.43 -16.87 20.17
CA GLY A 166 -5.98 -16.81 19.99
C GLY A 166 -5.43 -15.39 19.81
N MET A 167 -6.28 -14.37 19.94
CA MET A 167 -5.88 -12.97 19.83
C MET A 167 -4.76 -12.62 20.83
N ASN A 168 -3.69 -11.99 20.37
CA ASN A 168 -2.65 -11.45 21.23
C ASN A 168 -3.21 -10.37 22.17
N HIS A 169 -2.83 -10.38 23.44
CA HIS A 169 -3.26 -9.35 24.40
C HIS A 169 -2.76 -7.95 24.03
N SER A 170 -1.56 -7.87 23.45
CA SER A 170 -0.96 -6.61 22.98
C SER A 170 -0.40 -6.80 21.59
N LYS A 171 -0.33 -5.70 20.85
CA LYS A 171 0.31 -5.62 19.53
C LYS A 171 1.22 -4.41 19.48
N ASP A 172 2.42 -4.58 18.96
CA ASP A 172 3.41 -3.53 18.79
C ASP A 172 3.32 -2.98 17.38
N TYR A 173 3.29 -1.66 17.25
CA TYR A 173 3.27 -0.97 15.95
C TYR A 173 4.56 -0.20 15.74
N LEU A 174 5.23 -0.49 14.61
CA LEU A 174 6.33 0.32 14.10
C LEU A 174 5.79 1.23 13.01
N VAL A 175 5.72 2.52 13.26
CA VAL A 175 5.33 3.49 12.23
C VAL A 175 6.54 3.84 11.38
N ARG A 176 6.41 3.66 10.04
CA ARG A 176 7.40 4.06 9.05
C ARG A 176 6.85 5.19 8.20
N LEU A 177 7.49 6.35 8.24
CA LEU A 177 7.13 7.51 7.44
C LEU A 177 7.97 7.53 6.17
N TYR A 178 7.32 7.52 5.00
CA TYR A 178 7.99 7.57 3.69
C TYR A 178 8.18 9.02 3.24
N GLY A 179 9.25 9.29 2.49
CA GLY A 179 9.55 10.63 1.96
C GLY A 179 9.93 11.67 3.02
N ALA A 180 10.04 11.29 4.28
CA ALA A 180 10.59 12.14 5.31
C ALA A 180 12.12 11.99 5.35
N GLU A 181 12.85 13.08 5.18
CA GLU A 181 14.23 13.14 5.60
C GLU A 181 14.22 13.04 7.14
N MET A 182 14.81 11.98 7.68
CA MET A 182 15.05 11.93 9.12
C MET A 182 16.19 12.89 9.43
N PRO A 183 16.04 13.76 10.45
CA PRO A 183 17.09 14.68 10.85
C PRO A 183 18.30 13.95 11.39
#